data_93dd7f4b40031484df7b385a420dead7
#
_entry.id   93dd7f4b40031484df7b385a420dead7
#
_cell.length_a   1.000
_cell.length_b   1.000
_cell.length_c   1.000
_cell.angle_alpha   90.00
_cell.angle_beta   90.00
_cell.angle_gamma   90.00
#
_symmetry.space_group_name_H-M   'P 1'
#
loop_
_entity.id
_entity.type
_entity.pdbx_description
1 polymer ?
#
loop_
_entity_poly.entity_id
_entity_poly.type
_entity_poly.pdbx_seq_one_letter_code
_entity_poly.pdbx_strand_id
1 'polypeptide(L)'
;RTPIEAQMVAPVVAHSASVFAWYVLFFVQSALISTQNRRLHMKLGWSVLAVASMIAVTGPLVAVRSTRTSAFGAAVFDWPGPQFLLIMLSEILMFVTFVALGLVYRKQPRVHRPMMMMASLSMLSGATGRISWVNSIFGFHTWSALFGPVVTLGALLLVVRSLMTRSPDREFAYGYAGLALVSVAAAGLAGTEAWGSLAGMILKF
;
A
#
# COMPACT_ATOMS: atom_id res chain seq x y z
N ARG A 1 -14.32 -22.46 14.75
CA ARG A 1 -13.86 -21.06 14.69
C ARG A 1 -14.21 -20.37 15.99
N THR A 2 -13.28 -19.70 16.63
CA THR A 2 -13.57 -18.90 17.81
C THR A 2 -14.51 -17.73 17.42
N PRO A 3 -15.32 -17.19 18.36
CA PRO A 3 -16.15 -16.01 18.10
C PRO A 3 -15.36 -14.82 17.53
N ILE A 4 -14.09 -14.69 17.90
CA ILE A 4 -13.17 -13.64 17.44
C ILE A 4 -12.81 -13.86 15.96
N GLU A 5 -12.52 -15.10 15.55
CA GLU A 5 -12.23 -15.41 14.14
C GLU A 5 -13.44 -15.11 13.24
N ALA A 6 -14.64 -15.43 13.70
CA ALA A 6 -15.87 -15.12 12.96
C ALA A 6 -16.07 -13.61 12.76
N GLN A 7 -15.73 -12.78 13.76
CA GLN A 7 -15.81 -11.32 13.67
C GLN A 7 -14.77 -10.70 12.74
N MET A 8 -13.65 -11.39 12.49
CA MET A 8 -12.60 -10.92 11.58
C MET A 8 -12.89 -11.19 10.10
N VAL A 9 -13.70 -12.19 9.77
CA VAL A 9 -13.92 -12.60 8.37
C VAL A 9 -14.48 -11.46 7.51
N ALA A 10 -15.54 -10.79 7.96
CA ALA A 10 -16.19 -9.76 7.16
C ALA A 10 -15.28 -8.55 6.85
N PRO A 11 -14.58 -7.92 7.84
CA PRO A 11 -13.63 -6.83 7.54
C PRO A 11 -12.47 -7.25 6.64
N VAL A 12 -11.91 -8.44 6.84
CA VAL A 12 -10.80 -8.95 6.03
C VAL A 12 -11.27 -9.19 4.60
N VAL A 13 -12.43 -9.83 4.40
CA VAL A 13 -13.00 -10.06 3.07
C VAL A 13 -13.29 -8.73 2.38
N ALA A 14 -13.91 -7.77 3.07
CA ALA A 14 -14.22 -6.46 2.52
C ALA A 14 -12.94 -5.71 2.11
N HIS A 15 -11.91 -5.72 2.95
CA HIS A 15 -10.62 -5.11 2.64
C HIS A 15 -9.95 -5.78 1.45
N SER A 16 -9.82 -7.10 1.46
CA SER A 16 -9.17 -7.85 0.38
C SER A 16 -9.91 -7.68 -0.95
N ALA A 17 -11.24 -7.71 -0.95
CA ALA A 17 -12.04 -7.46 -2.14
C ALA A 17 -11.82 -6.03 -2.67
N SER A 18 -11.73 -5.04 -1.78
CA SER A 18 -11.47 -3.64 -2.16
C SER A 18 -10.06 -3.47 -2.75
N VAL A 19 -9.04 -4.11 -2.17
CA VAL A 19 -7.67 -4.10 -2.72
C VAL A 19 -7.63 -4.78 -4.09
N PHE A 20 -8.29 -5.92 -4.24
CA PHE A 20 -8.39 -6.59 -5.54
C PHE A 20 -9.09 -5.69 -6.58
N ALA A 21 -10.24 -5.10 -6.21
CA ALA A 21 -10.96 -4.17 -7.07
C ALA A 21 -10.13 -2.95 -7.45
N TRP A 22 -9.27 -2.45 -6.54
CA TRP A 22 -8.33 -1.38 -6.83
C TRP A 22 -7.39 -1.75 -7.99
N TYR A 23 -6.75 -2.91 -7.95
CA TYR A 23 -5.84 -3.33 -9.02
C TYR A 23 -6.57 -3.56 -10.34
N VAL A 24 -7.74 -4.19 -10.32
CA VAL A 24 -8.57 -4.35 -11.53
C VAL A 24 -8.89 -2.99 -12.13
N LEU A 25 -9.36 -2.04 -11.31
CA LEU A 25 -9.65 -0.68 -11.78
C LEU A 25 -8.40 0.04 -12.28
N PHE A 26 -7.26 -0.10 -11.62
CA PHE A 26 -6.00 0.49 -12.05
C PHE A 26 -5.60 0.00 -13.45
N PHE A 27 -5.70 -1.30 -13.72
CA PHE A 27 -5.43 -1.86 -15.05
C PHE A 27 -6.44 -1.39 -16.08
N VAL A 28 -7.73 -1.43 -15.77
CA VAL A 28 -8.80 -0.93 -16.67
C VAL A 28 -8.60 0.54 -16.98
N GLN A 29 -8.34 1.37 -15.98
CA GLN A 29 -8.10 2.80 -16.16
C GLN A 29 -6.87 3.09 -17.03
N SER A 30 -5.81 2.31 -16.85
CA SER A 30 -4.60 2.40 -17.68
C SER A 30 -4.87 1.99 -19.13
N ALA A 31 -5.62 0.91 -19.35
CA ALA A 31 -6.05 0.45 -20.67
C ALA A 31 -6.94 1.50 -21.38
N LEU A 32 -7.87 2.12 -20.66
CA LEU A 32 -8.72 3.16 -21.23
C LEU A 32 -7.93 4.38 -21.71
N ILE A 33 -6.86 4.75 -21.02
CA ILE A 33 -5.98 5.83 -21.47
C ILE A 33 -5.14 5.40 -22.67
N SER A 34 -4.63 4.17 -22.69
CA SER A 34 -3.85 3.67 -23.85
C SER A 34 -4.69 3.55 -25.12
N THR A 35 -5.97 3.22 -24.97
CA THR A 35 -6.95 3.16 -26.07
C THR A 35 -7.64 4.50 -26.36
N GLN A 36 -7.16 5.61 -25.77
CA GLN A 36 -7.69 6.98 -25.95
C GLN A 36 -9.16 7.15 -25.48
N ASN A 37 -9.71 6.23 -24.71
CA ASN A 37 -11.09 6.32 -24.22
C ASN A 37 -11.18 7.16 -22.92
N ARG A 38 -10.83 8.43 -23.05
CA ARG A 38 -10.83 9.38 -21.91
C ARG A 38 -12.21 9.57 -21.27
N ARG A 39 -13.26 9.48 -22.06
CA ARG A 39 -14.64 9.66 -21.55
C ARG A 39 -14.99 8.57 -20.53
N LEU A 40 -14.68 7.32 -20.85
CA LEU A 40 -14.96 6.20 -19.95
C LEU A 40 -14.00 6.21 -18.75
N HIS A 41 -12.72 6.55 -18.95
CA HIS A 41 -11.76 6.76 -17.87
C HIS A 41 -12.28 7.77 -16.82
N MET A 42 -12.78 8.92 -17.25
CA MET A 42 -13.34 9.91 -16.33
C MET A 42 -14.61 9.43 -15.61
N LYS A 43 -15.50 8.69 -16.30
CA LYS A 43 -16.71 8.13 -15.68
C LYS A 43 -16.36 7.09 -14.61
N LEU A 44 -15.47 6.16 -14.92
CA LEU A 44 -15.00 5.14 -13.98
C LEU A 44 -14.10 5.71 -12.86
N GLY A 45 -13.59 6.94 -13.01
CA GLY A 45 -12.80 7.59 -11.97
C GLY A 45 -13.54 7.73 -10.63
N TRP A 46 -14.87 7.83 -10.64
CA TRP A 46 -15.68 7.87 -9.42
C TRP A 46 -15.69 6.53 -8.66
N SER A 47 -15.70 5.40 -9.38
CA SER A 47 -15.59 4.10 -8.71
C SER A 47 -14.21 3.89 -8.07
N VAL A 48 -13.16 4.47 -8.64
CA VAL A 48 -11.82 4.48 -8.02
C VAL A 48 -11.86 5.18 -6.66
N LEU A 49 -12.56 6.34 -6.57
CA LEU A 49 -12.72 7.05 -5.31
C LEU A 49 -13.47 6.20 -4.26
N ALA A 50 -14.56 5.55 -4.66
CA ALA A 50 -15.33 4.69 -3.76
C ALA A 50 -14.48 3.52 -3.23
N VAL A 51 -13.73 2.84 -4.11
CA VAL A 51 -12.84 1.74 -3.72
C VAL A 51 -11.71 2.22 -2.83
N ALA A 52 -11.08 3.35 -3.13
CA ALA A 52 -10.03 3.93 -2.29
C ALA A 52 -10.54 4.31 -0.89
N SER A 53 -11.75 4.88 -0.80
CA SER A 53 -12.39 5.18 0.48
C SER A 53 -12.66 3.90 1.29
N MET A 54 -13.10 2.83 0.63
CA MET A 54 -13.30 1.54 1.29
C MET A 54 -11.98 0.99 1.86
N ILE A 55 -10.89 1.06 1.11
CA ILE A 55 -9.55 0.67 1.58
C ILE A 55 -9.13 1.54 2.77
N ALA A 56 -9.32 2.85 2.68
CA ALA A 56 -8.94 3.79 3.74
C ALA A 56 -9.68 3.55 5.06
N VAL A 57 -10.92 3.05 5.01
CA VAL A 57 -11.71 2.71 6.20
C VAL A 57 -11.42 1.30 6.69
N THR A 58 -11.44 0.32 5.79
CA THR A 58 -11.28 -1.09 6.18
C THR A 58 -9.85 -1.44 6.56
N GLY A 59 -8.86 -0.78 5.96
CA GLY A 59 -7.44 -1.03 6.21
C GLY A 59 -7.05 -0.85 7.68
N PRO A 60 -7.28 0.33 8.30
CA PRO A 60 -7.00 0.53 9.72
C PRO A 60 -7.77 -0.43 10.62
N LEU A 61 -9.03 -0.73 10.29
CA LEU A 61 -9.84 -1.70 11.06
C LEU A 61 -9.21 -3.10 11.04
N VAL A 62 -8.78 -3.56 9.86
CA VAL A 62 -8.10 -4.85 9.72
C VAL A 62 -6.76 -4.81 10.44
N ALA A 63 -5.97 -3.74 10.30
CA ALA A 63 -4.68 -3.60 10.97
C ALA A 63 -4.79 -3.73 12.49
N VAL A 64 -5.67 -2.94 13.12
CA VAL A 64 -5.88 -2.97 14.58
C VAL A 64 -6.40 -4.33 15.04
N ARG A 65 -7.42 -4.87 14.38
CA ARG A 65 -8.01 -6.16 14.76
C ARG A 65 -7.05 -7.33 14.58
N SER A 66 -6.30 -7.37 13.48
CA SER A 66 -5.30 -8.41 13.24
C SER A 66 -4.20 -8.40 14.29
N THR A 67 -3.76 -7.20 14.68
CA THR A 67 -2.75 -7.05 15.73
C THR A 67 -3.28 -7.52 17.10
N ARG A 68 -4.52 -7.21 17.45
CA ARG A 68 -5.13 -7.65 18.73
C ARG A 68 -5.29 -9.16 18.82
N THR A 69 -5.66 -9.79 17.74
CA THR A 69 -5.96 -11.23 17.74
C THR A 69 -4.73 -12.10 17.54
N SER A 70 -3.57 -11.51 17.25
CA SER A 70 -2.33 -12.19 16.84
C SER A 70 -2.53 -13.15 15.67
N ALA A 71 -3.71 -13.12 15.02
CA ALA A 71 -4.13 -14.13 14.06
C ALA A 71 -3.41 -13.99 12.71
N PHE A 72 -2.97 -12.78 12.35
CA PHE A 72 -2.40 -12.51 11.02
C PHE A 72 -0.93 -12.09 11.07
N GLY A 73 -0.52 -11.25 12.03
CA GLY A 73 0.82 -10.69 12.06
C GLY A 73 1.87 -11.70 12.51
N ALA A 74 1.63 -12.38 13.59
CA ALA A 74 2.56 -13.36 14.15
C ALA A 74 2.73 -14.58 13.25
N ALA A 75 1.65 -15.05 12.61
CA ALA A 75 1.70 -16.25 11.78
C ALA A 75 2.40 -16.05 10.43
N VAL A 76 2.43 -14.82 9.89
CA VAL A 76 3.00 -14.55 8.56
C VAL A 76 4.39 -13.95 8.64
N PHE A 77 4.68 -13.11 9.65
CA PHE A 77 5.91 -12.32 9.70
C PHE A 77 6.73 -12.51 10.97
N ASP A 78 6.22 -13.24 11.96
CA ASP A 78 6.87 -13.47 13.28
C ASP A 78 7.31 -12.16 13.97
N TRP A 79 6.50 -11.10 13.82
CA TRP A 79 6.79 -9.79 14.37
C TRP A 79 5.93 -9.44 15.58
N PRO A 80 6.48 -8.67 16.53
CA PRO A 80 5.66 -8.11 17.61
C PRO A 80 4.50 -7.29 17.05
N GLY A 81 3.31 -7.47 17.62
CA GLY A 81 2.09 -6.81 17.17
C GLY A 81 2.20 -5.29 16.94
N PRO A 82 2.83 -4.53 17.87
CA PRO A 82 3.04 -3.09 17.67
C PRO A 82 3.83 -2.75 16.40
N GLN A 83 4.87 -3.52 16.09
CA GLN A 83 5.66 -3.28 14.87
C GLN A 83 4.84 -3.56 13.62
N PHE A 84 4.11 -4.66 13.59
CA PHE A 84 3.21 -5.01 12.50
C PHE A 84 2.14 -3.92 12.26
N LEU A 85 1.56 -3.38 13.34
CA LEU A 85 0.58 -2.30 13.26
C LEU A 85 1.15 -1.07 12.55
N LEU A 86 2.39 -0.66 12.87
CA LEU A 86 3.02 0.50 12.23
C LEU A 86 3.16 0.31 10.73
N ILE A 87 3.59 -0.88 10.30
CA ILE A 87 3.73 -1.19 8.88
C ILE A 87 2.40 -1.05 8.16
N MET A 88 1.38 -1.74 8.65
CA MET A 88 0.06 -1.72 8.03
C MET A 88 -0.49 -0.29 7.94
N LEU A 89 -0.35 0.50 9.00
CA LEU A 89 -0.80 1.90 9.02
C LEU A 89 0.03 2.79 8.08
N SER A 90 1.34 2.57 7.98
CA SER A 90 2.19 3.34 7.06
C SER A 90 1.85 3.07 5.59
N GLU A 91 1.56 1.83 5.24
CA GLU A 91 1.12 1.46 3.88
C GLU A 91 -0.21 2.13 3.51
N ILE A 92 -1.18 2.09 4.43
CA ILE A 92 -2.48 2.74 4.22
C ILE A 92 -2.30 4.26 4.11
N LEU A 93 -1.47 4.86 4.95
CA LEU A 93 -1.17 6.30 4.90
C LEU A 93 -0.54 6.68 3.55
N MET A 94 0.44 5.93 3.07
CA MET A 94 1.05 6.14 1.75
C MET A 94 0.01 6.02 0.65
N PHE A 95 -0.80 4.95 0.67
CA PHE A 95 -1.86 4.74 -0.30
C PHE A 95 -2.81 5.94 -0.36
N VAL A 96 -3.37 6.35 0.78
CA VAL A 96 -4.32 7.47 0.86
C VAL A 96 -3.68 8.77 0.39
N THR A 97 -2.44 9.02 0.79
CA THR A 97 -1.69 10.22 0.38
C THR A 97 -1.48 10.27 -1.13
N PHE A 98 -1.03 9.17 -1.74
CA PHE A 98 -0.81 9.13 -3.19
C PHE A 98 -2.11 9.18 -3.98
N VAL A 99 -3.18 8.54 -3.51
CA VAL A 99 -4.51 8.68 -4.13
C VAL A 99 -4.99 10.13 -4.04
N ALA A 100 -4.88 10.76 -2.88
CA ALA A 100 -5.28 12.15 -2.69
C ALA A 100 -4.51 13.09 -3.62
N LEU A 101 -3.18 12.97 -3.68
CA LEU A 101 -2.35 13.73 -4.61
C LEU A 101 -2.74 13.46 -6.07
N GLY A 102 -2.93 12.19 -6.44
CA GLY A 102 -3.39 11.83 -7.78
C GLY A 102 -4.73 12.46 -8.15
N LEU A 103 -5.68 12.53 -7.22
CA LEU A 103 -7.00 13.13 -7.45
C LEU A 103 -6.96 14.66 -7.46
N VAL A 104 -6.22 15.27 -6.56
CA VAL A 104 -6.03 16.75 -6.54
C VAL A 104 -5.41 17.22 -7.85
N TYR A 105 -4.39 16.53 -8.30
CA TYR A 105 -3.68 16.86 -9.55
C TYR A 105 -4.21 16.12 -10.78
N ARG A 106 -5.47 15.63 -10.78
CA ARG A 106 -6.05 14.85 -11.90
C ARG A 106 -6.04 15.56 -13.25
N LYS A 107 -5.99 16.89 -13.27
CA LYS A 107 -5.88 17.69 -14.50
C LYS A 107 -4.44 17.83 -15.00
N GLN A 108 -3.46 17.40 -14.22
CA GLN A 108 -2.03 17.45 -14.52
C GLN A 108 -1.50 16.01 -14.71
N PRO A 109 -1.49 15.45 -15.94
CA PRO A 109 -1.10 14.05 -16.16
C PRO A 109 0.31 13.70 -15.69
N ARG A 110 1.21 14.69 -15.64
CA ARG A 110 2.58 14.52 -15.15
C ARG A 110 2.64 14.13 -13.68
N VAL A 111 1.71 14.64 -12.86
CA VAL A 111 1.61 14.33 -11.43
C VAL A 111 0.64 13.18 -11.18
N HIS A 112 -0.54 13.22 -11.82
CA HIS A 112 -1.59 12.24 -11.62
C HIS A 112 -1.11 10.80 -11.86
N ARG A 113 -0.47 10.54 -13.00
CA ARG A 113 -0.03 9.18 -13.37
C ARG A 113 1.00 8.60 -12.40
N PRO A 114 2.10 9.29 -12.05
CA PRO A 114 3.03 8.82 -11.05
C PRO A 114 2.37 8.58 -9.69
N MET A 115 1.51 9.47 -9.22
CA MET A 115 0.87 9.32 -7.89
C MET A 115 -0.05 8.10 -7.84
N MET A 116 -0.85 7.85 -8.88
CA MET A 116 -1.69 6.65 -8.96
C MET A 116 -0.85 5.36 -9.03
N MET A 117 0.31 5.41 -9.67
CA MET A 117 1.25 4.28 -9.70
C MET A 117 1.89 4.06 -8.32
N MET A 118 2.29 5.13 -7.61
CA MET A 118 2.80 5.04 -6.24
C MET A 118 1.74 4.49 -5.27
N ALA A 119 0.47 4.90 -5.40
CA ALA A 119 -0.62 4.33 -4.64
C ALA A 119 -0.74 2.81 -4.83
N SER A 120 -0.63 2.33 -6.07
CA SER A 120 -0.64 0.89 -6.35
C SER A 120 0.61 0.19 -5.79
N LEU A 121 1.78 0.79 -5.90
CA LEU A 121 3.02 0.23 -5.35
C LEU A 121 2.99 0.13 -3.82
N SER A 122 2.46 1.15 -3.13
CA SER A 122 2.42 1.16 -1.66
C SER A 122 1.57 0.03 -1.05
N MET A 123 0.63 -0.54 -1.81
CA MET A 123 -0.21 -1.66 -1.35
C MET A 123 0.34 -3.04 -1.74
N LEU A 124 1.47 -3.10 -2.44
CA LEU A 124 1.99 -4.35 -3.01
C LEU A 124 2.75 -5.19 -1.98
N SER A 125 3.33 -4.57 -0.96
CA SER A 125 4.14 -5.22 0.09
C SER A 125 3.38 -6.34 0.80
N GLY A 126 2.11 -6.13 1.12
CA GLY A 126 1.26 -7.16 1.72
C GLY A 126 1.09 -8.39 0.84
N ALA A 127 1.13 -8.26 -0.48
CA ALA A 127 1.08 -9.39 -1.40
C ALA A 127 2.45 -10.04 -1.57
N THR A 128 3.51 -9.25 -1.78
CA THR A 128 4.87 -9.77 -2.02
C THR A 128 5.44 -10.48 -0.80
N GLY A 129 5.14 -10.02 0.40
CA GLY A 129 5.54 -10.65 1.65
C GLY A 129 4.97 -12.07 1.88
N ARG A 130 3.99 -12.50 1.09
CA ARG A 130 3.42 -13.85 1.12
C ARG A 130 4.00 -14.79 0.07
N ILE A 131 4.88 -14.30 -0.80
CA ILE A 131 5.47 -15.07 -1.89
C ILE A 131 6.83 -15.60 -1.44
N SER A 132 6.93 -16.91 -1.20
CA SER A 132 8.12 -17.54 -0.61
C SER A 132 9.42 -17.24 -1.38
N TRP A 133 9.39 -17.31 -2.71
CA TRP A 133 10.59 -17.03 -3.51
C TRP A 133 11.01 -15.55 -3.46
N VAL A 134 10.07 -14.62 -3.32
CA VAL A 134 10.38 -13.19 -3.09
C VAL A 134 11.08 -13.03 -1.74
N ASN A 135 10.53 -13.64 -0.71
CA ASN A 135 11.11 -13.62 0.63
C ASN A 135 12.51 -14.24 0.67
N SER A 136 12.80 -15.28 -0.13
CA SER A 136 14.14 -15.86 -0.20
C SER A 136 15.19 -14.89 -0.75
N ILE A 137 14.80 -13.93 -1.60
CA ILE A 137 15.70 -12.91 -2.15
C ILE A 137 15.92 -11.76 -1.15
N PHE A 138 14.85 -11.32 -0.49
CA PHE A 138 14.89 -10.12 0.37
C PHE A 138 15.06 -10.43 1.86
N GLY A 139 15.11 -11.70 2.24
CA GLY A 139 15.21 -12.16 3.63
C GLY A 139 13.85 -12.43 4.25
N PHE A 140 13.69 -13.63 4.82
CA PHE A 140 12.46 -14.02 5.53
C PHE A 140 12.33 -13.22 6.83
N HIS A 141 11.09 -12.86 7.18
CA HIS A 141 10.75 -12.22 8.46
C HIS A 141 11.49 -10.89 8.75
N THR A 142 11.89 -10.17 7.70
CA THR A 142 12.60 -8.90 7.82
C THR A 142 11.83 -7.76 7.16
N TRP A 143 12.18 -6.51 7.51
CA TRP A 143 11.68 -5.30 6.85
C TRP A 143 11.95 -5.30 5.35
N SER A 144 13.10 -5.86 4.95
CA SER A 144 13.47 -5.99 3.55
C SER A 144 12.55 -6.94 2.79
N ALA A 145 11.98 -7.96 3.42
CA ALA A 145 11.00 -8.84 2.78
C ALA A 145 9.70 -8.12 2.40
N LEU A 146 9.30 -7.11 3.16
CA LEU A 146 8.10 -6.31 2.86
C LEU A 146 8.39 -5.16 1.91
N PHE A 147 9.29 -4.28 2.31
CA PHE A 147 9.53 -3.05 1.57
C PHE A 147 10.53 -3.23 0.42
N GLY A 148 11.44 -4.19 0.51
CA GLY A 148 12.47 -4.44 -0.50
C GLY A 148 11.92 -4.66 -1.91
N PRO A 149 10.94 -5.55 -2.13
CA PRO A 149 10.34 -5.76 -3.43
C PRO A 149 9.70 -4.49 -4.00
N VAL A 150 9.00 -3.73 -3.17
CA VAL A 150 8.31 -2.50 -3.56
C VAL A 150 9.30 -1.39 -3.91
N VAL A 151 10.33 -1.21 -3.08
CA VAL A 151 11.40 -0.23 -3.32
C VAL A 151 12.18 -0.59 -4.58
N THR A 152 12.54 -1.87 -4.76
CA THR A 152 13.26 -2.34 -5.95
C THR A 152 12.43 -2.17 -7.22
N LEU A 153 11.15 -2.53 -7.18
CA LEU A 153 10.25 -2.36 -8.32
C LEU A 153 10.05 -0.87 -8.65
N GLY A 154 9.91 -0.03 -7.64
CA GLY A 154 9.80 1.42 -7.81
C GLY A 154 11.05 2.02 -8.45
N ALA A 155 12.26 1.61 -8.01
CA ALA A 155 13.53 2.02 -8.61
C ALA A 155 13.63 1.56 -10.08
N LEU A 156 13.29 0.29 -10.35
CA LEU A 156 13.29 -0.25 -11.71
C LEU A 156 12.35 0.54 -12.62
N LEU A 157 11.14 0.82 -12.16
CA LEU A 157 10.17 1.62 -12.93
C LEU A 157 10.68 3.05 -13.18
N LEU A 158 11.33 3.68 -12.21
CA LEU A 158 11.93 4.99 -12.36
C LEU A 158 13.03 4.97 -13.47
N VAL A 159 13.90 3.98 -13.42
CA VAL A 159 14.96 3.81 -14.43
C VAL A 159 14.36 3.57 -15.82
N VAL A 160 13.46 2.60 -15.95
CA VAL A 160 12.82 2.27 -17.23
C VAL A 160 12.09 3.48 -17.80
N ARG A 161 11.31 4.20 -17.00
CA ARG A 161 10.62 5.42 -17.46
C ARG A 161 11.59 6.50 -17.91
N SER A 162 12.65 6.74 -17.13
CA SER A 162 13.67 7.74 -17.49
C SER A 162 14.38 7.40 -18.81
N LEU A 163 14.69 6.13 -19.04
CA LEU A 163 15.27 5.65 -20.28
C LEU A 163 14.30 5.80 -21.46
N MET A 164 13.04 5.43 -21.30
CA MET A 164 12.02 5.52 -22.35
C MET A 164 11.70 6.96 -22.75
N THR A 165 11.66 7.87 -21.76
CA THR A 165 11.36 9.29 -22.01
C THR A 165 12.60 10.12 -22.34
N ARG A 166 13.79 9.55 -22.24
CA ARG A 166 15.09 10.23 -22.36
C ARG A 166 15.22 11.47 -21.45
N SER A 167 14.47 11.47 -20.36
CA SER A 167 14.48 12.55 -19.36
C SER A 167 14.08 11.99 -17.99
N PRO A 168 14.63 12.52 -16.89
CA PRO A 168 14.24 12.10 -15.56
C PRO A 168 12.76 12.45 -15.30
N ASP A 169 11.97 11.45 -14.89
CA ASP A 169 10.58 11.66 -14.46
C ASP A 169 10.61 12.18 -13.01
N ARG A 170 10.69 13.49 -12.86
CA ARG A 170 10.84 14.14 -11.55
C ARG A 170 9.68 13.85 -10.61
N GLU A 171 8.45 13.90 -11.11
CA GLU A 171 7.25 13.65 -10.32
C GLU A 171 7.18 12.20 -9.83
N PHE A 172 7.61 11.25 -10.67
CA PHE A 172 7.77 9.86 -10.25
C PHE A 172 8.89 9.71 -9.22
N ALA A 173 10.02 10.38 -9.42
CA ALA A 173 11.15 10.34 -8.50
C ALA A 173 10.78 10.89 -7.11
N TYR A 174 10.02 12.00 -7.05
CA TYR A 174 9.51 12.54 -5.78
C TYR A 174 8.54 11.58 -5.08
N GLY A 175 7.60 10.98 -5.81
CA GLY A 175 6.70 9.98 -5.26
C GLY A 175 7.45 8.77 -4.74
N TYR A 176 8.43 8.27 -5.49
CA TYR A 176 9.28 7.16 -5.10
C TYR A 176 10.14 7.48 -3.86
N ALA A 177 10.75 8.67 -3.81
CA ALA A 177 11.50 9.13 -2.65
C ALA A 177 10.61 9.20 -1.40
N GLY A 178 9.38 9.69 -1.53
CA GLY A 178 8.40 9.70 -0.45
C GLY A 178 8.05 8.29 0.04
N LEU A 179 7.82 7.36 -0.89
CA LEU A 179 7.55 5.95 -0.57
C LEU A 179 8.74 5.33 0.19
N ALA A 180 9.96 5.48 -0.34
CA ALA A 180 11.16 4.95 0.28
C ALA A 180 11.41 5.57 1.67
N LEU A 181 11.24 6.89 1.81
CA LEU A 181 11.40 7.59 3.09
C LEU A 181 10.43 7.07 4.15
N VAL A 182 9.15 6.93 3.82
CA VAL A 182 8.16 6.42 4.77
C VAL A 182 8.45 4.97 5.13
N SER A 183 8.88 4.14 4.18
CA SER A 183 9.26 2.75 4.43
C SER A 183 10.45 2.65 5.40
N VAL A 184 11.50 3.47 5.20
CA VAL A 184 12.67 3.53 6.09
C VAL A 184 12.29 4.10 7.46
N ALA A 185 11.48 5.16 7.49
CA ALA A 185 11.01 5.74 8.75
C ALA A 185 10.16 4.75 9.56
N ALA A 186 9.26 4.03 8.91
CA ALA A 186 8.46 2.99 9.56
C ALA A 186 9.36 1.89 10.14
N ALA A 187 10.37 1.44 9.39
CA ALA A 187 11.34 0.46 9.86
C ALA A 187 12.13 0.96 11.11
N GLY A 188 12.58 2.21 11.08
CA GLY A 188 13.35 2.80 12.19
C GLY A 188 12.49 3.08 13.44
N LEU A 189 11.22 3.45 13.26
CA LEU A 189 10.33 3.79 14.38
C LEU A 189 9.70 2.58 15.05
N ALA A 190 9.54 1.48 14.34
CA ALA A 190 8.75 0.32 14.80
C ALA A 190 9.27 -0.31 16.08
N GLY A 191 10.59 -0.30 16.29
CA GLY A 191 11.22 -0.85 17.50
C GLY A 191 11.36 0.15 18.66
N THR A 192 10.88 1.40 18.52
CA THR A 192 11.03 2.43 19.55
C THR A 192 10.02 2.31 20.68
N GLU A 193 10.39 2.69 21.91
CA GLU A 193 9.48 2.75 23.05
C GLU A 193 8.32 3.73 22.82
N ALA A 194 8.59 4.84 22.15
CA ALA A 194 7.58 5.83 21.79
C ALA A 194 6.46 5.22 20.95
N TRP A 195 6.83 4.46 19.92
CA TRP A 195 5.83 3.74 19.12
C TRP A 195 5.13 2.64 19.93
N GLY A 196 5.85 1.86 20.73
CA GLY A 196 5.28 0.83 21.59
C GLY A 196 4.19 1.38 22.52
N SER A 197 4.45 2.54 23.13
CA SER A 197 3.49 3.25 23.99
C SER A 197 2.25 3.71 23.21
N LEU A 198 2.44 4.31 22.04
CA LEU A 198 1.34 4.76 21.18
C LEU A 198 0.50 3.58 20.66
N ALA A 199 1.15 2.53 20.18
CA ALA A 199 0.48 1.31 19.75
C ALA A 199 -0.34 0.68 20.88
N GLY A 200 0.21 0.65 22.11
CA GLY A 200 -0.48 0.19 23.29
C GLY A 200 -1.76 0.98 23.60
N MET A 201 -1.76 2.30 23.35
CA MET A 201 -2.99 3.11 23.46
C MET A 201 -4.00 2.76 22.36
N ILE A 202 -3.55 2.68 21.11
CA ILE A 202 -4.42 2.34 19.96
C ILE A 202 -5.06 0.96 20.15
N LEU A 203 -4.33 0.00 20.68
CA LEU A 203 -4.79 -1.37 20.85
C LEU A 203 -5.73 -1.55 22.05
N LYS A 204 -5.87 -0.58 22.95
CA LYS A 204 -6.83 -0.62 24.08
C LYS A 204 -8.26 -0.27 23.66
N PHE A 205 -8.45 0.52 22.62
CA PHE A 205 -9.75 0.90 22.05
C PHE A 205 -10.23 -0.13 21.03
#